data_78593c07352e960882c9cc8811679889
#
_entry.id   78593c07352e960882c9cc8811679889
#
_cell.length_a   1.000
_cell.length_b   1.000
_cell.length_c   1.000
_cell.angle_alpha   90.00
_cell.angle_beta   90.00
_cell.angle_gamma   90.00
#
_symmetry.space_group_name_H-M   'P 1'
#
loop_
_entity.id
_entity.type
_entity.pdbx_description
1 polymer ?
#
loop_
_entity_poly.entity_id
_entity_poly.type
_entity_poly.pdbx_seq_one_letter_code
_entity_poly.pdbx_strand_id
1 'polypeptide(L)'
;LFEYMISDLGNIRYAGRTLDTENSYQYGPVCIDADYRGKGILESIFRFSARQMRLRYPVLITFINQINTRSFAAHTGKVGLDVIKTFSFRENQYYELGYETAKAAQNENQTA
;
A
#
# COMPACT_ATOMS: atom_id res chain seq x y z
N LEU A 1 2.02 -13.76 -8.78
CA LEU A 1 2.49 -12.84 -7.71
C LEU A 1 1.37 -12.50 -6.73
N PHE A 2 0.22 -12.13 -7.24
CA PHE A 2 -0.94 -11.80 -6.39
C PHE A 2 -1.37 -13.01 -5.54
N GLU A 3 -1.45 -14.17 -6.14
CA GLU A 3 -1.80 -15.39 -5.43
C GLU A 3 -0.76 -15.76 -4.37
N TYR A 4 0.52 -15.54 -4.68
CA TYR A 4 1.60 -15.75 -3.71
C TYR A 4 1.41 -14.85 -2.49
N MET A 5 1.13 -13.57 -2.70
CA MET A 5 0.95 -12.62 -1.60
C MET A 5 -0.25 -12.99 -0.72
N ILE A 6 -1.35 -13.41 -1.33
CA ILE A 6 -2.53 -13.84 -0.57
C ILE A 6 -2.21 -15.08 0.26
N SER A 7 -1.50 -16.05 -0.29
CA SER A 7 -1.14 -17.27 0.44
C SER A 7 -0.19 -17.00 1.60
N ASP A 8 0.58 -15.93 1.54
CA ASP A 8 1.57 -15.56 2.55
C ASP A 8 1.01 -14.65 3.67
N LEU A 9 -0.22 -14.15 3.53
CA LEU A 9 -0.79 -13.21 4.50
C LEU A 9 -0.74 -13.71 5.93
N GLY A 10 -1.05 -14.99 6.15
CA GLY A 10 -1.04 -15.58 7.48
C GLY A 10 0.32 -15.58 8.16
N ASN A 11 1.39 -15.33 7.43
CA ASN A 11 2.74 -15.22 7.96
C ASN A 11 3.14 -13.79 8.29
N ILE A 12 2.25 -12.82 8.09
CA ILE A 12 2.54 -11.40 8.29
C ILE A 12 1.78 -10.90 9.51
N ARG A 13 2.52 -10.23 10.42
CA ARG A 13 1.92 -9.50 11.53
C ARG A 13 2.18 -8.01 11.32
N TYR A 14 1.10 -7.24 11.22
CA TYR A 14 1.19 -5.81 10.95
C TYR A 14 0.03 -5.11 11.65
N ALA A 15 0.30 -3.90 12.16
CA ALA A 15 -0.71 -3.10 12.84
C ALA A 15 -1.40 -3.84 14.00
N GLY A 16 -0.64 -4.70 14.70
CA GLY A 16 -1.12 -5.44 15.86
C GLY A 16 -1.97 -6.66 15.53
N ARG A 17 -1.99 -7.12 14.29
CA ARG A 17 -2.82 -8.26 13.89
C ARG A 17 -2.10 -9.15 12.88
N THR A 18 -2.46 -10.43 12.86
CA THR A 18 -2.05 -11.36 11.80
C THR A 18 -2.97 -11.11 10.60
N LEU A 19 -2.38 -10.93 9.42
CA LEU A 19 -3.16 -10.55 8.24
C LEU A 19 -3.92 -11.74 7.64
N ASP A 20 -5.09 -11.45 7.08
CA ASP A 20 -5.91 -12.39 6.31
C ASP A 20 -6.74 -11.62 5.29
N THR A 21 -7.53 -12.34 4.49
CA THR A 21 -8.34 -11.73 3.43
C THR A 21 -9.55 -10.97 3.96
N GLU A 22 -9.87 -11.10 5.23
CA GLU A 22 -10.99 -10.36 5.85
C GLU A 22 -10.55 -9.03 6.44
N ASN A 23 -9.29 -8.91 6.87
CA ASN A 23 -8.80 -7.67 7.49
C ASN A 23 -7.89 -6.85 6.58
N SER A 24 -7.53 -7.36 5.42
CA SER A 24 -6.65 -6.65 4.50
C SER A 24 -7.10 -6.79 3.06
N TYR A 25 -6.79 -5.78 2.25
CA TYR A 25 -7.09 -5.84 0.83
C TYR A 25 -5.85 -5.45 0.02
N GLN A 26 -5.79 -5.97 -1.19
CA GLN A 26 -4.68 -5.74 -2.10
C GLN A 26 -4.93 -4.46 -2.90
N TYR A 27 -4.04 -3.50 -2.76
CA TYR A 27 -4.03 -2.29 -3.55
C TYR A 27 -2.96 -2.44 -4.64
N GLY A 28 -3.34 -2.27 -5.89
CA GLY A 28 -2.40 -2.29 -7.00
C GLY A 28 -1.62 -0.97 -7.05
N PRO A 29 -0.28 -1.01 -7.20
CA PRO A 29 0.48 0.24 -7.31
C PRO A 29 -0.01 1.07 -8.49
N VAL A 30 -0.20 2.37 -8.25
CA VAL A 30 -0.67 3.29 -9.29
C VAL A 30 0.53 3.85 -10.04
N CYS A 31 0.47 3.79 -11.37
CA CYS A 31 1.45 4.43 -12.23
C CYS A 31 0.87 5.74 -12.75
N ILE A 32 1.55 6.86 -12.44
CA ILE A 32 1.12 8.18 -12.87
C ILE A 32 1.93 8.57 -14.11
N ASP A 33 1.24 8.97 -15.16
CA ASP A 33 1.88 9.49 -16.37
C ASP A 33 2.81 10.65 -16.02
N ALA A 34 3.94 10.73 -16.71
CA ALA A 34 4.97 11.75 -16.45
C ALA A 34 4.42 13.17 -16.45
N ASP A 35 3.46 13.45 -17.33
CA ASP A 35 2.85 14.79 -17.44
C ASP A 35 2.04 15.19 -16.22
N TYR A 36 1.65 14.23 -15.38
CA TYR A 36 0.81 14.47 -14.21
C TYR A 36 1.54 14.24 -12.88
N ARG A 37 2.83 13.92 -12.94
CA ARG A 37 3.63 13.70 -11.73
C ARG A 37 3.85 15.03 -11.01
N GLY A 38 3.92 14.94 -9.66
CA GLY A 38 4.17 16.11 -8.84
C GLY A 38 2.96 16.98 -8.57
N LYS A 39 1.77 16.54 -9.00
CA LYS A 39 0.53 17.31 -8.82
C LYS A 39 -0.36 16.76 -7.71
N GLY A 40 0.16 15.87 -6.87
CA GLY A 40 -0.60 15.28 -5.77
C GLY A 40 -1.64 14.26 -6.19
N ILE A 41 -1.62 13.82 -7.45
CA ILE A 41 -2.61 12.88 -7.97
C ILE A 41 -2.48 11.51 -7.30
N LEU A 42 -1.25 11.01 -7.13
CA LEU A 42 -1.03 9.72 -6.48
C LEU A 42 -1.59 9.72 -5.06
N GLU A 43 -1.27 10.77 -4.29
CA GLU A 43 -1.74 10.89 -2.91
C GLU A 43 -3.27 10.95 -2.86
N SER A 44 -3.89 11.69 -3.77
CA SER A 44 -5.34 11.82 -3.83
C SER A 44 -6.03 10.50 -4.13
N ILE A 45 -5.53 9.77 -5.13
CA ILE A 45 -6.09 8.46 -5.51
C ILE A 45 -5.92 7.47 -4.35
N PHE A 46 -4.74 7.45 -3.75
CA PHE A 46 -4.44 6.54 -2.65
C PHE A 46 -5.35 6.80 -1.45
N ARG A 47 -5.45 8.06 -1.02
CA ARG A 47 -6.27 8.43 0.13
C ARG A 47 -7.74 8.17 -0.10
N PHE A 48 -8.22 8.44 -1.32
CA PHE A 48 -9.60 8.13 -1.68
C PHE A 48 -9.87 6.63 -1.54
N SER A 49 -9.00 5.80 -2.10
CA SER A 49 -9.13 4.35 -1.99
C SER A 49 -9.16 3.89 -0.54
N ALA A 50 -8.20 4.36 0.26
CA ALA A 50 -8.11 3.97 1.67
C ALA A 50 -9.34 4.40 2.46
N ARG A 51 -9.86 5.61 2.21
CA ARG A 51 -11.07 6.08 2.88
C ARG A 51 -12.28 5.24 2.53
N GLN A 52 -12.41 4.84 1.26
CA GLN A 52 -13.52 3.99 0.83
C GLN A 52 -13.49 2.62 1.49
N MET A 53 -12.31 2.09 1.76
CA MET A 53 -12.14 0.73 2.26
C MET A 53 -11.98 0.63 3.77
N ARG A 54 -11.78 1.75 4.48
CA ARG A 54 -11.42 1.73 5.90
C ARG A 54 -12.45 1.07 6.82
N LEU A 55 -13.73 1.16 6.45
CA LEU A 55 -14.80 0.54 7.26
C LEU A 55 -14.87 -0.96 7.06
N ARG A 56 -14.34 -1.44 5.96
CA ARG A 56 -14.37 -2.85 5.59
C ARG A 56 -13.06 -3.55 5.88
N TYR A 57 -11.93 -2.87 5.62
CA TYR A 57 -10.60 -3.44 5.78
C TYR A 57 -9.72 -2.47 6.55
N PRO A 58 -9.23 -2.87 7.74
CA PRO A 58 -8.31 -2.01 8.50
C PRO A 58 -6.91 -1.91 7.90
N VAL A 59 -6.52 -2.82 7.00
CA VAL A 59 -5.18 -2.84 6.44
C VAL A 59 -5.22 -2.89 4.92
N LEU A 60 -4.37 -2.08 4.29
CA LEU A 60 -4.10 -2.11 2.87
C LEU A 60 -2.71 -2.72 2.66
N ILE A 61 -2.59 -3.61 1.69
CA ILE A 61 -1.33 -4.26 1.32
C ILE A 61 -1.04 -4.00 -0.14
N THR A 62 0.21 -3.74 -0.47
CA THR A 62 0.65 -3.63 -1.86
C THR A 62 2.08 -4.15 -2.01
N PHE A 63 2.53 -4.24 -3.23
CA PHE A 63 3.91 -4.63 -3.54
C PHE A 63 4.49 -3.70 -4.59
N ILE A 64 5.81 -3.53 -4.55
CA ILE A 64 6.53 -2.71 -5.53
C ILE A 64 7.83 -3.43 -5.88
N ASN A 65 8.08 -3.60 -7.19
CA ASN A 65 9.34 -4.17 -7.66
C ASN A 65 10.49 -3.23 -7.26
N GLN A 66 11.57 -3.79 -6.70
CA GLN A 66 12.67 -2.99 -6.18
C GLN A 66 13.35 -2.12 -7.25
N ILE A 67 13.22 -2.46 -8.52
CA ILE A 67 13.76 -1.61 -9.58
C ILE A 67 12.92 -0.35 -9.81
N ASN A 68 11.69 -0.32 -9.29
CA ASN A 68 10.81 0.84 -9.45
C ASN A 68 11.00 1.82 -8.29
N THR A 69 12.14 2.51 -8.30
CA THR A 69 12.53 3.40 -7.20
C THR A 69 11.60 4.61 -7.07
N ARG A 70 11.04 5.09 -8.17
CA ARG A 70 10.11 6.23 -8.14
C ARG A 70 8.82 5.86 -7.43
N SER A 71 8.25 4.71 -7.75
CA SER A 71 7.03 4.23 -7.11
C SER A 71 7.26 3.99 -5.61
N PHE A 72 8.39 3.39 -5.27
CA PHE A 72 8.75 3.14 -3.87
C PHE A 72 8.84 4.46 -3.10
N ALA A 73 9.55 5.46 -3.65
CA ALA A 73 9.71 6.74 -2.99
C ALA A 73 8.36 7.46 -2.80
N ALA A 74 7.48 7.39 -3.80
CA ALA A 74 6.16 8.02 -3.71
C ALA A 74 5.28 7.36 -2.66
N HIS A 75 5.25 6.03 -2.64
CA HIS A 75 4.37 5.31 -1.70
C HIS A 75 4.88 5.36 -0.26
N THR A 76 6.17 5.36 -0.04
CA THR A 76 6.73 5.45 1.32
C THR A 76 6.85 6.89 1.80
N GLY A 77 7.29 7.81 0.93
CA GLY A 77 7.56 9.19 1.32
C GLY A 77 6.35 10.08 1.31
N LYS A 78 5.52 10.00 0.26
CA LYS A 78 4.38 10.91 0.11
C LYS A 78 3.12 10.42 0.80
N VAL A 79 2.80 9.14 0.68
CA VAL A 79 1.58 8.59 1.31
C VAL A 79 1.86 7.82 2.59
N GLY A 80 3.12 7.51 2.88
CA GLY A 80 3.52 7.00 4.19
C GLY A 80 3.27 5.53 4.43
N LEU A 81 3.36 4.69 3.39
CA LEU A 81 3.26 3.25 3.58
C LEU A 81 4.48 2.74 4.33
N ASP A 82 4.27 1.70 5.13
CA ASP A 82 5.34 1.02 5.85
C ASP A 82 5.86 -0.16 5.03
N VAL A 83 7.18 -0.35 5.01
CA VAL A 83 7.76 -1.56 4.43
C VAL A 83 7.61 -2.68 5.45
N ILE A 84 6.86 -3.72 5.07
CA ILE A 84 6.65 -4.89 5.94
C ILE A 84 7.82 -5.86 5.79
N LYS A 85 8.16 -6.21 4.54
CA LYS A 85 9.25 -7.13 4.24
C LYS A 85 9.64 -7.05 2.78
N THR A 86 10.68 -7.76 2.41
CA THR A 86 11.08 -7.97 1.02
C THR A 86 10.90 -9.43 0.68
N PHE A 87 10.68 -9.74 -0.59
CA PHE A 87 10.56 -11.12 -1.04
C PHE A 87 10.97 -11.25 -2.51
N SER A 88 11.28 -12.47 -2.90
CA SER A 88 11.63 -12.81 -4.28
C SER A 88 10.48 -13.58 -4.91
N PHE A 89 10.19 -13.27 -6.18
CA PHE A 89 9.22 -14.02 -6.96
C PHE A 89 9.64 -13.99 -8.41
N ARG A 90 9.85 -15.18 -9.03
CA ARG A 90 10.23 -15.32 -10.43
C ARG A 90 11.40 -14.40 -10.83
N GLU A 91 12.50 -14.51 -10.08
CA GLU A 91 13.75 -13.77 -10.33
C GLU A 91 13.67 -12.26 -10.08
N ASN A 92 12.54 -11.74 -9.63
CA ASN A 92 12.41 -10.34 -9.26
C ASN A 92 12.39 -10.19 -7.74
N GLN A 93 12.86 -9.03 -7.27
CA GLN A 93 12.83 -8.67 -5.86
C GLN A 93 11.77 -7.61 -5.65
N TYR A 94 10.96 -7.78 -4.60
CA TYR A 94 9.84 -6.89 -4.29
C TYR A 94 9.91 -6.39 -2.86
N TYR A 95 9.36 -5.20 -2.66
CA TYR A 95 8.94 -4.74 -1.33
C TYR A 95 7.47 -5.07 -1.15
N GLU A 96 7.12 -5.56 0.04
CA GLU A 96 5.73 -5.64 0.46
C GLU A 96 5.47 -4.52 1.45
N LEU A 97 4.43 -3.73 1.21
CA LEU A 97 4.14 -2.53 1.99
C LEU A 97 2.73 -2.61 2.55
N GLY A 98 2.54 -1.96 3.70
CA GLY A 98 1.25 -1.92 4.35
C GLY A 98 0.89 -0.52 4.80
N TYR A 99 -0.41 -0.32 5.04
CA TYR A 99 -0.95 0.95 5.49
C TYR A 99 -2.20 0.69 6.32
N GLU A 100 -2.30 1.34 7.46
CA GLU A 100 -3.52 1.30 8.26
C GLU A 100 -4.53 2.28 7.66
N THR A 101 -5.64 1.78 7.15
CA THR A 101 -6.61 2.60 6.42
C THR A 101 -7.21 3.72 7.29
N ALA A 102 -7.23 3.54 8.61
CA ALA A 102 -7.70 4.59 9.53
C ALA A 102 -6.89 5.88 9.44
N LYS A 103 -5.61 5.79 9.03
CA LYS A 103 -4.76 6.98 8.89
C LYS A 103 -5.26 7.92 7.79
N ALA A 104 -5.96 7.41 6.78
CA ALA A 104 -6.52 8.24 5.72
C ALA A 104 -7.58 9.21 6.26
N ALA A 105 -8.40 8.75 7.21
CA ALA A 105 -9.38 9.61 7.85
C ALA A 105 -8.72 10.66 8.75
N GLN A 106 -7.65 10.29 9.47
CA GLN A 106 -6.89 11.22 10.28
C GLN A 106 -6.28 12.34 9.44
N ASN A 107 -5.70 11.99 8.28
CA ASN A 107 -5.13 12.97 7.37
C ASN A 107 -6.20 13.92 6.81
N GLU A 108 -7.38 13.40 6.52
CA GLU A 108 -8.50 14.21 6.07
C GLU A 108 -8.89 15.24 7.13
N ASN A 109 -8.96 14.83 8.39
CA ASN A 109 -9.29 15.73 9.49
C ASN A 109 -8.22 16.81 9.70
N GLN A 110 -6.97 16.49 9.45
CA GLN A 110 -5.87 17.44 9.59
C GLN A 110 -5.87 18.50 8.51
N THR A 111 -6.40 18.19 7.35
CA THR A 111 -6.45 19.14 6.22
C THR A 111 -7.72 19.99 6.22
N ALA A 112 -8.65 19.63 7.04
CA ALA A 112 -9.85 20.43 7.22
C ALA A 112 -9.62 21.54 8.25
#